data_13bf268db79eb5d62460cf9057bedc26
#
_entry.id   13bf268db79eb5d62460cf9057bedc26
#
_cell.length_a   1.000
_cell.length_b   1.000
_cell.length_c   1.000
_cell.angle_alpha   90.00
_cell.angle_beta   90.00
_cell.angle_gamma   90.00
#
_symmetry.space_group_name_H-M   'P 1'
#
loop_
_entity.id
_entity.type
_entity.pdbx_description
1 polymer ?
#
loop_
_entity_poly.entity_id
_entity_poly.type
_entity_poly.pdbx_seq_one_letter_code
_entity_poly.pdbx_strand_id
1 'polypeptide(L)'
;MDYVFNLPDSSSYKTQVFYASGQWNKPKGVNMIEIVAIGAGAGGGGGATRASGAAGAGGGGGGSGAMSRLLIPAIFIPDTLIVTVGAGGAGGGAGLAGTAGGATIIDLPVLGNGVLSTRVVVANGGTQGGAGVTAGAGGLATTQTSSIYAALGTYNSNPGQTAGAGNATTTPTAIVYGATVGVPICGGGGGAGINAAAPGTPAPGGAITGAGFVPTNPGGTTTTFTGNTGIFMLAPFASMGGSGGASNSTTTGGFGGEGGIGSGGGGGGAGTSGTGGVGGTGGRGGNGLCIITCW
;
A
#
# COMPACT_ATOMS: atom_id res chain seq x y z
N MET A 1 31.13 24.37 25.19
CA MET A 1 30.14 24.84 24.17
C MET A 1 28.95 23.91 24.33
N ASP A 2 28.01 24.31 25.19
CA ASP A 2 26.81 23.51 25.41
C ASP A 2 25.80 23.84 24.31
N TYR A 3 25.77 23.03 23.27
CA TYR A 3 24.64 22.94 22.38
C TYR A 3 23.51 22.24 23.09
N VAL A 4 22.98 22.83 24.13
CA VAL A 4 21.72 22.37 24.71
C VAL A 4 20.61 22.92 23.83
N PHE A 5 20.30 22.27 22.91
CA PHE A 5 19.11 21.49 22.71
C PHE A 5 17.89 22.12 23.39
N ASN A 6 17.33 23.16 22.77
CA ASN A 6 15.91 23.46 22.90
C ASN A 6 15.11 22.34 22.18
N LEU A 7 15.38 21.09 22.55
CA LEU A 7 14.42 20.04 22.28
C LEU A 7 13.20 20.35 23.15
N PRO A 8 11.98 20.32 22.60
CA PRO A 8 10.77 20.47 23.38
C PRO A 8 10.87 19.51 24.57
N ASP A 9 10.60 20.01 25.76
CA ASP A 9 10.58 19.19 26.97
C ASP A 9 9.70 17.96 26.69
N SER A 10 10.21 16.76 26.97
CA SER A 10 9.50 15.50 26.65
C SER A 10 8.09 15.43 27.25
N SER A 11 7.81 16.29 28.24
CA SER A 11 6.49 16.47 28.83
C SER A 11 5.47 17.20 27.95
N SER A 12 5.94 18.00 26.96
CA SER A 12 5.05 18.76 26.06
C SER A 12 4.85 18.09 24.70
N TYR A 13 5.67 17.11 24.34
CA TYR A 13 5.60 16.39 23.09
C TYR A 13 4.67 15.17 23.21
N LYS A 14 3.60 15.14 22.43
CA LYS A 14 2.63 14.03 22.44
C LYS A 14 2.42 13.51 21.04
N THR A 15 2.63 12.20 20.86
CA THR A 15 2.35 11.51 19.59
C THR A 15 1.27 10.47 19.81
N GLN A 16 0.26 10.46 18.94
CA GLN A 16 -0.75 9.42 18.88
C GLN A 16 -0.73 8.77 17.50
N VAL A 17 -0.69 7.42 17.46
CA VAL A 17 -0.70 6.62 16.24
C VAL A 17 -2.03 5.89 16.12
N PHE A 18 -2.68 6.01 14.97
CA PHE A 18 -3.95 5.39 14.66
C PHE A 18 -3.76 4.28 13.62
N TYR A 19 -3.86 3.04 14.06
CA TYR A 19 -3.93 1.85 13.20
C TYR A 19 -5.38 1.49 12.84
N ALA A 20 -6.34 2.11 13.50
CA ALA A 20 -7.79 1.98 13.27
C ALA A 20 -8.45 3.33 13.42
N SER A 21 -9.64 3.48 12.84
CA SER A 21 -10.44 4.71 12.93
C SER A 21 -10.76 5.06 14.39
N GLY A 22 -10.79 6.36 14.70
CA GLY A 22 -11.03 6.84 16.05
C GLY A 22 -11.14 8.35 16.11
N GLN A 23 -11.17 8.87 17.32
CA GLN A 23 -11.22 10.29 17.62
C GLN A 23 -9.90 10.73 18.24
N TRP A 24 -9.37 11.86 17.80
CA TRP A 24 -8.27 12.56 18.43
C TRP A 24 -8.78 13.78 19.17
N ASN A 25 -8.31 13.98 20.41
CA ASN A 25 -8.61 15.16 21.21
C ASN A 25 -7.31 15.96 21.43
N LYS A 26 -7.37 17.24 21.09
CA LYS A 26 -6.24 18.15 21.21
C LYS A 26 -5.80 18.31 22.67
N PRO A 27 -4.55 18.00 23.02
CA PRO A 27 -4.03 18.27 24.35
C PRO A 27 -3.98 19.78 24.62
N LYS A 28 -4.16 20.17 25.89
CA LYS A 28 -4.03 21.57 26.31
C LYS A 28 -2.56 22.02 26.25
N GLY A 29 -2.36 23.28 25.89
CA GLY A 29 -1.05 23.93 25.92
C GLY A 29 -0.13 23.61 24.72
N VAL A 30 -0.64 22.94 23.69
CA VAL A 30 0.13 22.68 22.46
C VAL A 30 0.08 23.86 21.51
N ASN A 31 1.21 24.16 20.87
CA ASN A 31 1.38 25.28 19.94
C ASN A 31 1.35 24.84 18.48
N MET A 32 1.86 23.64 18.18
CA MET A 32 1.96 23.12 16.84
C MET A 32 1.39 21.71 16.75
N ILE A 33 0.86 21.35 15.60
CA ILE A 33 0.35 20.02 15.29
C ILE A 33 0.90 19.58 13.94
N GLU A 34 1.44 18.36 13.90
CA GLU A 34 1.80 17.67 12.68
C GLU A 34 0.88 16.45 12.51
N ILE A 35 0.29 16.34 11.34
CA ILE A 35 -0.54 15.20 10.94
C ILE A 35 0.13 14.52 9.75
N VAL A 36 0.43 13.24 9.88
CA VAL A 36 0.90 12.38 8.79
C VAL A 36 -0.16 11.33 8.55
N ALA A 37 -0.73 11.31 7.35
CA ALA A 37 -1.71 10.34 6.90
C ALA A 37 -1.14 9.49 5.78
N ILE A 38 -1.38 8.19 5.83
CA ILE A 38 -1.01 7.22 4.80
C ILE A 38 -2.27 6.48 4.38
N GLY A 39 -2.60 6.53 3.10
CA GLY A 39 -3.69 5.79 2.50
C GLY A 39 -3.40 4.28 2.51
N ALA A 40 -4.42 3.46 2.43
CA ALA A 40 -4.27 2.01 2.38
C ALA A 40 -3.72 1.54 1.03
N GLY A 41 -2.96 0.46 1.04
CA GLY A 41 -2.56 -0.25 -0.16
C GLY A 41 -3.71 -1.05 -0.76
N ALA A 42 -3.67 -1.27 -2.07
CA ALA A 42 -4.64 -2.08 -2.79
C ALA A 42 -4.25 -3.55 -2.82
N GLY A 43 -5.22 -4.43 -3.04
CA GLY A 43 -4.98 -5.86 -3.28
C GLY A 43 -4.42 -6.13 -4.67
N GLY A 44 -3.57 -7.13 -4.79
CA GLY A 44 -3.09 -7.66 -6.06
C GLY A 44 -4.17 -8.48 -6.79
N GLY A 45 -4.07 -8.59 -8.11
CA GLY A 45 -4.91 -9.44 -8.93
C GLY A 45 -4.52 -10.92 -8.84
N GLY A 46 -5.46 -11.82 -9.09
CA GLY A 46 -5.20 -13.25 -9.19
C GLY A 46 -4.61 -13.64 -10.54
N GLY A 47 -3.78 -14.69 -10.55
CA GLY A 47 -3.24 -15.28 -11.75
C GLY A 47 -4.32 -16.05 -12.56
N ALA A 48 -4.08 -16.20 -13.85
CA ALA A 48 -4.98 -16.92 -14.72
C ALA A 48 -4.92 -18.44 -14.46
N THR A 49 -6.08 -19.09 -14.56
CA THR A 49 -6.20 -20.54 -14.71
C THR A 49 -6.13 -20.86 -16.20
N ARG A 50 -5.21 -21.73 -16.62
CA ARG A 50 -5.01 -22.11 -18.01
C ARG A 50 -5.25 -23.62 -18.25
N ALA A 51 -5.64 -23.97 -19.44
CA ALA A 51 -5.58 -25.36 -19.87
C ALA A 51 -4.12 -25.77 -20.15
N SER A 52 -3.83 -27.07 -20.11
CA SER A 52 -2.52 -27.59 -20.53
C SER A 52 -2.24 -27.17 -21.98
N GLY A 53 -1.03 -26.72 -22.27
CA GLY A 53 -0.61 -26.24 -23.58
C GLY A 53 -1.06 -24.82 -23.95
N ALA A 54 -1.78 -24.10 -23.08
CA ALA A 54 -2.13 -22.71 -23.26
C ALA A 54 -1.24 -21.79 -22.43
N ALA A 55 -1.06 -20.53 -22.82
CA ALA A 55 -0.42 -19.51 -22.00
C ALA A 55 -1.37 -19.05 -20.88
N GLY A 56 -0.79 -18.66 -19.74
CA GLY A 56 -1.54 -18.10 -18.61
C GLY A 56 -0.77 -16.95 -17.99
N ALA A 57 -1.43 -15.80 -17.84
CA ALA A 57 -0.83 -14.60 -17.26
C ALA A 57 -0.89 -14.63 -15.73
N GLY A 58 0.15 -14.13 -15.07
CA GLY A 58 0.11 -13.78 -13.65
C GLY A 58 -0.67 -12.51 -13.39
N GLY A 59 -1.23 -12.34 -12.20
CA GLY A 59 -1.94 -11.13 -11.77
C GLY A 59 -1.00 -9.94 -11.53
N GLY A 60 -1.47 -8.73 -11.73
CA GLY A 60 -0.73 -7.51 -11.36
C GLY A 60 -0.72 -7.30 -9.84
N GLY A 61 0.34 -6.69 -9.29
CA GLY A 61 0.36 -6.23 -7.91
C GLY A 61 -0.59 -5.06 -7.68
N GLY A 62 -1.00 -4.83 -6.45
CA GLY A 62 -1.78 -3.67 -6.02
C GLY A 62 -0.89 -2.46 -5.76
N GLY A 63 -1.36 -1.26 -6.10
CA GLY A 63 -0.63 -0.01 -5.83
C GLY A 63 -0.60 0.34 -4.34
N SER A 64 0.41 1.11 -3.89
CA SER A 64 0.45 1.66 -2.54
C SER A 64 -0.47 2.86 -2.39
N GLY A 65 -0.85 3.20 -1.15
CA GLY A 65 -1.52 4.44 -0.82
C GLY A 65 -0.61 5.66 -1.04
N ALA A 66 -1.22 6.84 -1.04
CA ALA A 66 -0.54 8.14 -0.99
C ALA A 66 -0.13 8.46 0.44
N MET A 67 0.82 9.40 0.60
CA MET A 67 1.18 9.98 1.89
C MET A 67 0.93 11.47 1.87
N SER A 68 0.17 11.98 2.88
CA SER A 68 -0.12 13.39 3.07
C SER A 68 0.35 13.86 4.43
N ARG A 69 0.94 15.05 4.50
CA ARG A 69 1.48 15.66 5.71
C ARG A 69 0.98 17.11 5.85
N LEU A 70 0.52 17.47 7.03
CA LEU A 70 0.14 18.83 7.38
C LEU A 70 0.87 19.24 8.66
N LEU A 71 1.59 20.35 8.62
CA LEU A 71 2.16 21.02 9.79
C LEU A 71 1.45 22.37 9.96
N ILE A 72 0.83 22.60 11.12
CA ILE A 72 -0.03 23.76 11.33
C ILE A 72 -0.02 24.25 12.80
N PRO A 73 -0.14 25.58 13.06
CA PRO A 73 -0.36 26.06 14.41
C PRO A 73 -1.64 25.50 15.03
N ALA A 74 -1.55 25.05 16.29
CA ALA A 74 -2.63 24.36 16.99
C ALA A 74 -3.90 25.21 17.16
N ILE A 75 -3.78 26.55 17.13
CA ILE A 75 -4.91 27.48 17.21
C ILE A 75 -5.90 27.32 16.06
N PHE A 76 -5.44 26.85 14.89
CA PHE A 76 -6.30 26.67 13.70
C PHE A 76 -6.99 25.29 13.66
N ILE A 77 -6.61 24.38 14.56
CA ILE A 77 -7.22 23.05 14.64
C ILE A 77 -8.20 23.00 15.81
N PRO A 78 -9.44 22.52 15.60
CA PRO A 78 -10.41 22.39 16.69
C PRO A 78 -9.94 21.37 17.74
N ASP A 79 -10.63 21.33 18.87
CA ASP A 79 -10.25 20.46 20.00
C ASP A 79 -10.46 18.97 19.70
N THR A 80 -11.22 18.66 18.67
CA THR A 80 -11.51 17.27 18.28
C THR A 80 -11.36 17.09 16.78
N LEU A 81 -10.75 15.98 16.36
CA LEU A 81 -10.69 15.51 14.98
C LEU A 81 -11.19 14.06 14.90
N ILE A 82 -11.84 13.74 13.79
CA ILE A 82 -12.25 12.37 13.47
C ILE A 82 -11.21 11.78 12.50
N VAL A 83 -10.59 10.67 12.88
CA VAL A 83 -9.62 9.95 12.09
C VAL A 83 -10.28 8.70 11.53
N THR A 84 -10.37 8.63 10.19
CA THR A 84 -10.79 7.42 9.46
C THR A 84 -9.56 6.81 8.81
N VAL A 85 -9.15 5.64 9.25
CA VAL A 85 -8.03 4.88 8.68
C VAL A 85 -8.54 4.01 7.54
N GLY A 86 -7.92 4.13 6.36
CA GLY A 86 -8.28 3.37 5.17
C GLY A 86 -8.05 1.87 5.37
N ALA A 87 -8.99 1.05 4.93
CA ALA A 87 -8.83 -0.41 4.91
C ALA A 87 -8.04 -0.85 3.68
N GLY A 88 -7.14 -1.81 3.85
CA GLY A 88 -6.38 -2.44 2.77
C GLY A 88 -7.30 -3.21 1.82
N GLY A 89 -7.03 -3.12 0.52
CA GLY A 89 -7.80 -3.81 -0.51
C GLY A 89 -7.63 -5.33 -0.43
N ALA A 90 -8.68 -6.09 -0.67
CA ALA A 90 -8.61 -7.55 -0.75
C ALA A 90 -7.90 -8.01 -2.03
N GLY A 91 -7.12 -9.08 -1.96
CA GLY A 91 -6.54 -9.75 -3.11
C GLY A 91 -7.62 -10.40 -3.99
N GLY A 92 -7.42 -10.40 -5.30
CA GLY A 92 -8.31 -11.03 -6.27
C GLY A 92 -8.18 -12.56 -6.24
N GLY A 93 -9.30 -13.27 -6.38
CA GLY A 93 -9.30 -14.70 -6.65
C GLY A 93 -8.65 -15.02 -8.01
N ALA A 94 -8.48 -16.31 -8.33
CA ALA A 94 -7.93 -16.75 -9.61
C ALA A 94 -8.67 -16.08 -10.80
N GLY A 95 -7.91 -15.40 -11.66
CA GLY A 95 -8.44 -14.68 -12.82
C GLY A 95 -9.27 -13.45 -12.50
N LEU A 96 -9.28 -12.96 -11.27
CA LEU A 96 -10.04 -11.77 -10.85
C LEU A 96 -9.10 -10.65 -10.40
N ALA A 97 -9.53 -9.41 -10.61
CA ALA A 97 -8.84 -8.24 -10.06
C ALA A 97 -8.95 -8.21 -8.51
N GLY A 98 -7.97 -7.59 -7.84
CA GLY A 98 -8.10 -7.23 -6.44
C GLY A 98 -9.10 -6.10 -6.22
N THR A 99 -9.11 -5.53 -5.02
CA THR A 99 -9.89 -4.32 -4.70
C THR A 99 -8.98 -3.16 -4.33
N ALA A 100 -9.46 -1.94 -4.54
CA ALA A 100 -8.73 -0.72 -4.19
C ALA A 100 -8.54 -0.59 -2.68
N GLY A 101 -7.47 0.08 -2.27
CA GLY A 101 -7.28 0.51 -0.89
C GLY A 101 -8.18 1.70 -0.55
N GLY A 102 -8.56 1.81 0.71
CA GLY A 102 -9.33 2.93 1.24
C GLY A 102 -8.46 4.17 1.49
N ALA A 103 -9.06 5.36 1.43
CA ALA A 103 -8.37 6.58 1.84
C ALA A 103 -8.29 6.67 3.37
N THR A 104 -7.18 7.23 3.88
CA THR A 104 -7.08 7.70 5.26
C THR A 104 -7.46 9.18 5.30
N ILE A 105 -8.44 9.53 6.14
CA ILE A 105 -9.07 10.83 6.16
C ILE A 105 -9.10 11.37 7.58
N ILE A 106 -8.72 12.64 7.73
CA ILE A 106 -8.86 13.38 8.97
C ILE A 106 -9.86 14.51 8.72
N ASP A 107 -10.99 14.45 9.41
CA ASP A 107 -12.12 15.36 9.27
C ASP A 107 -12.39 16.11 10.57
N LEU A 108 -13.09 17.26 10.45
CA LEU A 108 -13.75 17.90 11.58
C LEU A 108 -14.93 17.04 12.05
N PRO A 109 -15.28 17.07 13.35
CA PRO A 109 -16.53 16.47 13.81
C PRO A 109 -17.72 17.13 13.11
N VAL A 110 -18.71 16.32 12.74
CA VAL A 110 -19.95 16.83 12.13
C VAL A 110 -20.66 17.72 13.16
N LEU A 111 -20.74 19.01 12.88
CA LEU A 111 -21.58 19.91 13.65
C LEU A 111 -23.04 19.60 13.30
N GLY A 112 -23.90 19.46 14.32
CA GLY A 112 -25.26 18.90 14.28
C GLY A 112 -26.26 19.46 13.25
N ASN A 113 -25.85 20.33 12.33
CA ASN A 113 -26.67 20.93 11.28
C ASN A 113 -26.43 20.30 9.89
N GLY A 114 -25.81 19.11 9.80
CA GLY A 114 -25.58 18.43 8.52
C GLY A 114 -24.59 19.15 7.60
N VAL A 115 -23.82 20.10 8.11
CA VAL A 115 -22.73 20.74 7.35
C VAL A 115 -21.66 19.70 7.07
N LEU A 116 -21.33 19.56 5.81
CA LEU A 116 -20.31 18.66 5.30
C LEU A 116 -19.05 18.70 6.16
N SER A 117 -18.58 17.53 6.57
CA SER A 117 -17.31 17.41 7.29
C SER A 117 -16.21 18.08 6.46
N THR A 118 -15.61 19.14 7.01
CA THR A 118 -14.49 19.80 6.33
C THR A 118 -13.25 18.93 6.51
N ARG A 119 -12.72 18.41 5.43
CA ARG A 119 -11.51 17.60 5.41
C ARG A 119 -10.29 18.43 5.80
N VAL A 120 -9.53 17.93 6.77
CA VAL A 120 -8.27 18.52 7.21
C VAL A 120 -7.11 17.93 6.44
N VAL A 121 -7.03 16.59 6.38
CA VAL A 121 -6.02 15.86 5.61
C VAL A 121 -6.65 14.65 4.95
N VAL A 122 -6.24 14.35 3.71
CA VAL A 122 -6.62 13.12 3.00
C VAL A 122 -5.37 12.49 2.39
N ALA A 123 -5.23 11.19 2.56
CA ALA A 123 -4.29 10.35 1.83
C ALA A 123 -5.07 9.27 1.07
N ASN A 124 -5.05 9.32 -0.25
CA ASN A 124 -5.80 8.38 -1.09
C ASN A 124 -5.22 6.97 -1.01
N GLY A 125 -6.08 5.96 -1.12
CA GLY A 125 -5.64 4.57 -1.28
C GLY A 125 -5.11 4.27 -2.68
N GLY A 126 -4.38 3.16 -2.81
CA GLY A 126 -3.91 2.62 -4.07
C GLY A 126 -5.03 2.01 -4.92
N THR A 127 -4.81 1.86 -6.23
CA THR A 127 -5.70 1.13 -7.12
C THR A 127 -5.34 -0.35 -7.16
N GLN A 128 -6.33 -1.20 -7.38
CA GLN A 128 -6.17 -2.65 -7.40
C GLN A 128 -5.25 -3.14 -8.54
N GLY A 129 -4.57 -4.24 -8.31
CA GLY A 129 -3.97 -5.05 -9.36
C GLY A 129 -5.04 -5.74 -10.20
N GLY A 130 -4.89 -5.72 -11.52
CA GLY A 130 -5.80 -6.37 -12.45
C GLY A 130 -5.57 -7.89 -12.53
N ALA A 131 -6.57 -8.62 -12.99
CA ALA A 131 -6.40 -9.97 -13.49
C ALA A 131 -5.48 -9.92 -14.74
N GLY A 132 -4.51 -10.79 -14.83
CA GLY A 132 -3.49 -10.75 -15.87
C GLY A 132 -2.43 -9.67 -15.60
N VAL A 133 -1.87 -9.08 -16.66
CA VAL A 133 -0.64 -8.26 -16.55
C VAL A 133 -0.82 -6.84 -15.99
N THR A 134 -2.03 -6.40 -15.68
CA THR A 134 -2.29 -5.00 -15.30
C THR A 134 -1.84 -4.70 -13.87
N ALA A 135 -0.87 -3.79 -13.72
CA ALA A 135 -0.43 -3.27 -12.43
C ALA A 135 -1.45 -2.30 -11.83
N GLY A 136 -1.57 -2.28 -10.50
CA GLY A 136 -2.29 -1.26 -9.77
C GLY A 136 -1.46 0.04 -9.68
N ALA A 137 -2.06 1.18 -9.97
CA ALA A 137 -1.41 2.47 -9.77
C ALA A 137 -1.34 2.83 -8.28
N GLY A 138 -0.33 3.61 -7.90
CA GLY A 138 -0.28 4.22 -6.58
C GLY A 138 -1.46 5.18 -6.34
N GLY A 139 -1.81 5.40 -5.09
CA GLY A 139 -2.80 6.41 -4.69
C GLY A 139 -2.38 7.80 -5.19
N LEU A 140 -3.32 8.53 -5.77
CA LEU A 140 -3.05 9.87 -6.27
C LEU A 140 -2.74 10.82 -5.11
N ALA A 141 -1.74 11.71 -5.31
CA ALA A 141 -1.54 12.82 -4.41
C ALA A 141 -2.80 13.70 -4.37
N THR A 142 -3.15 14.17 -3.18
CA THR A 142 -4.28 15.08 -3.02
C THR A 142 -3.79 16.53 -3.11
N THR A 143 -4.29 17.27 -4.07
CA THR A 143 -4.17 18.72 -4.06
C THR A 143 -5.27 19.29 -3.19
N GLN A 144 -4.94 19.70 -1.96
CA GLN A 144 -5.91 20.38 -1.08
C GLN A 144 -6.03 21.87 -1.46
N THR A 145 -6.32 22.15 -2.72
CA THR A 145 -6.47 23.53 -3.21
C THR A 145 -7.68 24.26 -2.59
N SER A 146 -8.61 23.52 -2.01
CA SER A 146 -9.83 24.06 -1.39
C SER A 146 -9.84 24.00 0.15
N SER A 147 -8.82 23.42 0.80
CA SER A 147 -8.77 23.36 2.25
C SER A 147 -8.13 24.63 2.81
N ILE A 148 -8.84 25.33 3.68
CA ILE A 148 -8.30 26.45 4.44
C ILE A 148 -7.04 26.05 5.25
N TYR A 149 -6.93 24.80 5.66
CA TYR A 149 -5.79 24.28 6.42
C TYR A 149 -4.51 24.22 5.60
N ALA A 150 -4.60 23.98 4.28
CA ALA A 150 -3.43 24.05 3.40
C ALA A 150 -2.89 25.50 3.27
N ALA A 151 -3.76 26.49 3.38
CA ALA A 151 -3.36 27.91 3.38
C ALA A 151 -2.82 28.40 4.73
N LEU A 152 -3.25 27.78 5.84
CA LEU A 152 -2.85 28.16 7.21
C LEU A 152 -1.65 27.38 7.74
N GLY A 153 -1.21 26.34 7.02
CA GLY A 153 -0.10 25.48 7.40
C GLY A 153 0.78 25.09 6.21
N THR A 154 1.74 24.22 6.46
CA THR A 154 2.54 23.58 5.39
C THR A 154 1.93 22.22 5.07
N TYR A 155 1.35 22.10 3.87
CA TYR A 155 0.77 20.86 3.37
C TYR A 155 1.63 20.27 2.25
N ASN A 156 1.86 18.96 2.32
CA ASN A 156 2.50 18.18 1.27
C ASN A 156 1.75 16.87 1.06
N SER A 157 1.56 16.46 -0.17
CA SER A 157 1.00 15.15 -0.51
C SER A 157 1.80 14.52 -1.65
N ASN A 158 2.30 13.33 -1.40
CA ASN A 158 3.06 12.54 -2.36
C ASN A 158 2.20 11.38 -2.86
N PRO A 159 2.21 11.09 -4.17
CA PRO A 159 1.50 9.93 -4.71
C PRO A 159 2.13 8.64 -4.20
N GLY A 160 1.33 7.59 -4.12
CA GLY A 160 1.82 6.24 -3.88
C GLY A 160 2.62 5.69 -5.06
N GLN A 161 3.33 4.59 -4.83
CA GLN A 161 4.08 3.89 -5.86
C GLN A 161 3.18 2.92 -6.64
N THR A 162 3.36 2.91 -7.97
CA THR A 162 2.75 1.90 -8.85
C THR A 162 3.35 0.52 -8.56
N ALA A 163 2.54 -0.50 -8.64
CA ALA A 163 2.90 -1.89 -8.44
C ALA A 163 3.64 -2.50 -9.66
N GLY A 164 4.15 -3.71 -9.48
CA GLY A 164 4.67 -4.53 -10.58
C GLY A 164 3.53 -5.08 -11.44
N ALA A 165 3.68 -4.99 -12.76
CA ALA A 165 2.79 -5.68 -13.69
C ALA A 165 2.97 -7.20 -13.54
N GLY A 166 1.89 -7.97 -13.72
CA GLY A 166 2.00 -9.41 -13.93
C GLY A 166 2.69 -9.70 -15.26
N ASN A 167 3.14 -10.93 -15.46
CA ASN A 167 3.75 -11.32 -16.74
C ASN A 167 2.84 -12.32 -17.48
N ALA A 168 2.84 -12.23 -18.81
CA ALA A 168 2.00 -13.11 -19.63
C ALA A 168 2.55 -14.55 -19.71
N THR A 169 3.86 -14.73 -19.66
CA THR A 169 4.51 -16.03 -19.97
C THR A 169 5.74 -16.37 -19.14
N THR A 170 6.29 -15.41 -18.38
CA THR A 170 7.58 -15.55 -17.67
C THR A 170 7.56 -14.84 -16.32
N THR A 171 8.74 -14.55 -15.77
CA THR A 171 8.95 -13.77 -14.56
C THR A 171 8.60 -12.30 -14.78
N PRO A 172 7.81 -11.65 -13.90
CA PRO A 172 7.58 -10.23 -13.93
C PRO A 172 8.85 -9.43 -13.63
N THR A 173 8.88 -8.19 -14.09
CA THR A 173 9.93 -7.25 -13.71
C THR A 173 9.82 -6.92 -12.22
N ALA A 174 10.96 -6.97 -11.51
CA ALA A 174 11.01 -6.51 -10.11
C ALA A 174 10.73 -5.01 -10.03
N ILE A 175 10.05 -4.58 -8.96
CA ILE A 175 9.91 -3.16 -8.64
C ILE A 175 10.98 -2.75 -7.63
N VAL A 176 11.42 -1.49 -7.69
CA VAL A 176 12.40 -0.94 -6.75
C VAL A 176 11.66 -0.17 -5.67
N TYR A 177 11.92 -0.51 -4.40
CA TYR A 177 11.40 0.23 -3.25
C TYR A 177 11.87 1.70 -3.30
N GLY A 178 10.95 2.63 -3.07
CA GLY A 178 11.29 4.06 -3.03
C GLY A 178 11.59 4.68 -4.39
N ALA A 179 11.23 4.01 -5.51
CA ALA A 179 11.38 4.58 -6.86
C ALA A 179 10.59 5.89 -7.04
N THR A 180 9.54 6.09 -6.24
CA THR A 180 8.82 7.36 -6.15
C THR A 180 9.43 8.19 -5.03
N VAL A 181 9.93 9.36 -5.35
CA VAL A 181 10.60 10.26 -4.40
C VAL A 181 9.67 10.67 -3.26
N GLY A 182 10.11 10.49 -2.03
CA GLY A 182 9.45 11.03 -0.83
C GLY A 182 8.36 10.15 -0.22
N VAL A 183 8.17 8.90 -0.69
CA VAL A 183 7.16 7.99 -0.11
C VAL A 183 7.83 6.70 0.39
N PRO A 184 7.82 6.45 1.71
CA PRO A 184 8.43 5.26 2.31
C PRO A 184 7.50 4.04 2.29
N ILE A 185 6.71 3.90 1.25
CA ILE A 185 5.76 2.81 0.99
C ILE A 185 5.85 2.38 -0.47
N CYS A 186 5.57 1.12 -0.80
CA CYS A 186 5.65 0.65 -2.18
C CYS A 186 4.46 -0.21 -2.61
N GLY A 187 4.25 -0.31 -3.92
CA GLY A 187 3.32 -1.24 -4.53
C GLY A 187 3.74 -2.70 -4.37
N GLY A 188 2.85 -3.62 -4.65
CA GLY A 188 3.13 -5.06 -4.66
C GLY A 188 3.84 -5.54 -5.92
N GLY A 189 4.57 -6.64 -5.85
CA GLY A 189 5.19 -7.32 -6.99
C GLY A 189 4.15 -8.00 -7.88
N GLY A 190 4.43 -8.13 -9.19
CA GLY A 190 3.55 -8.85 -10.13
C GLY A 190 3.65 -10.37 -10.01
N GLY A 191 2.60 -11.11 -10.32
CA GLY A 191 2.59 -12.56 -10.42
C GLY A 191 3.23 -13.08 -11.72
N ALA A 192 3.78 -14.28 -11.68
CA ALA A 192 4.42 -14.90 -12.83
C ALA A 192 3.41 -15.54 -13.81
N GLY A 193 3.70 -15.44 -15.10
CA GLY A 193 2.98 -16.14 -16.15
C GLY A 193 3.59 -17.48 -16.50
N ILE A 194 2.87 -18.26 -17.33
CA ILE A 194 3.32 -19.53 -17.91
C ILE A 194 3.21 -19.47 -19.43
N ASN A 195 4.20 -19.97 -20.14
CA ASN A 195 4.18 -20.07 -21.61
C ASN A 195 3.23 -21.19 -22.11
N ALA A 196 2.96 -21.20 -23.43
CA ALA A 196 2.06 -22.15 -24.07
C ALA A 196 2.64 -23.57 -24.27
N ALA A 197 3.83 -23.86 -23.78
CA ALA A 197 4.40 -25.22 -23.86
C ALA A 197 3.59 -26.22 -22.98
N ALA A 198 3.66 -27.50 -23.30
CA ALA A 198 3.01 -28.55 -22.54
C ALA A 198 4.08 -29.57 -22.05
N PRO A 199 4.38 -29.70 -20.76
CA PRO A 199 3.95 -28.76 -19.68
C PRO A 199 4.66 -27.41 -19.84
N GLY A 200 4.01 -26.30 -19.47
CA GLY A 200 4.65 -24.99 -19.49
C GLY A 200 5.82 -24.88 -18.51
N THR A 201 6.72 -23.94 -18.74
CA THR A 201 7.84 -23.67 -17.82
C THR A 201 7.38 -22.76 -16.68
N PRO A 202 7.43 -23.22 -15.41
CA PRO A 202 7.15 -22.36 -14.27
C PRO A 202 8.16 -21.21 -14.18
N ALA A 203 7.70 -20.05 -13.71
CA ALA A 203 8.54 -18.87 -13.52
C ALA A 203 8.34 -18.29 -12.11
N PRO A 204 9.39 -17.71 -11.48
CA PRO A 204 9.28 -17.07 -10.19
C PRO A 204 8.44 -15.79 -10.26
N GLY A 205 7.81 -15.43 -9.13
CA GLY A 205 7.05 -14.19 -8.99
C GLY A 205 7.93 -12.94 -8.96
N GLY A 206 7.34 -11.77 -9.17
CA GLY A 206 8.04 -10.48 -9.12
C GLY A 206 8.51 -10.14 -7.73
N ALA A 207 9.79 -9.83 -7.60
CA ALA A 207 10.39 -9.36 -6.36
C ALA A 207 10.17 -7.87 -6.17
N ILE A 208 10.34 -7.41 -4.92
CA ILE A 208 10.52 -6.00 -4.58
C ILE A 208 11.97 -5.84 -4.16
N THR A 209 12.76 -5.13 -4.96
CA THR A 209 14.16 -4.86 -4.67
C THR A 209 14.26 -3.80 -3.58
N GLY A 210 14.95 -4.10 -2.51
CA GLY A 210 15.20 -3.17 -1.42
C GLY A 210 16.14 -2.04 -1.85
N ALA A 211 16.10 -0.93 -1.12
CA ALA A 211 17.02 0.18 -1.29
C ALA A 211 17.48 0.70 0.08
N GLY A 212 18.74 1.07 0.19
CA GLY A 212 19.33 1.55 1.44
C GLY A 212 19.26 0.49 2.55
N PHE A 213 18.57 0.81 3.63
CA PHE A 213 18.38 -0.08 4.79
C PHE A 213 17.22 -1.08 4.65
N VAL A 214 16.43 -0.97 3.58
CA VAL A 214 15.28 -1.85 3.35
C VAL A 214 15.73 -3.09 2.60
N PRO A 215 15.50 -4.33 3.12
CA PRO A 215 15.92 -5.55 2.47
C PRO A 215 15.09 -5.84 1.20
N THR A 216 15.62 -6.67 0.31
CA THR A 216 14.85 -7.20 -0.83
C THR A 216 13.77 -8.16 -0.34
N ASN A 217 12.55 -8.04 -0.87
CA ASN A 217 11.45 -8.99 -0.66
C ASN A 217 11.33 -9.87 -1.92
N PRO A 218 11.89 -11.09 -1.92
CA PRO A 218 11.92 -11.94 -3.10
C PRO A 218 10.51 -12.42 -3.47
N GLY A 219 10.27 -12.63 -4.77
CA GLY A 219 9.05 -13.25 -5.27
C GLY A 219 8.97 -14.73 -4.90
N GLY A 220 7.79 -15.34 -5.05
CA GLY A 220 7.62 -16.78 -4.95
C GLY A 220 8.57 -17.50 -5.91
N THR A 221 9.14 -18.61 -5.48
CA THR A 221 10.06 -19.43 -6.30
C THR A 221 9.31 -20.60 -6.95
N THR A 222 9.92 -21.29 -7.91
CA THR A 222 9.34 -22.49 -8.52
C THR A 222 9.23 -23.69 -7.57
N THR A 223 9.70 -23.55 -6.33
CA THR A 223 9.60 -24.58 -5.27
C THR A 223 8.68 -24.16 -4.12
N THR A 224 8.63 -22.89 -3.76
CA THR A 224 7.76 -22.36 -2.68
C THR A 224 6.57 -21.56 -3.18
N PHE A 225 6.41 -21.37 -4.45
CA PHE A 225 5.35 -20.72 -5.21
C PHE A 225 4.77 -19.41 -4.64
N THR A 226 4.45 -19.34 -3.34
CA THR A 226 3.83 -18.17 -2.68
C THR A 226 4.81 -17.01 -2.58
N GLY A 227 4.36 -15.81 -2.89
CA GLY A 227 5.09 -14.58 -2.63
C GLY A 227 5.19 -14.27 -1.13
N ASN A 228 6.20 -13.50 -0.76
CA ASN A 228 6.45 -13.14 0.63
C ASN A 228 5.63 -11.90 1.04
N THR A 229 5.18 -11.89 2.29
CA THR A 229 4.52 -10.75 2.91
C THR A 229 5.47 -9.55 2.99
N GLY A 230 4.96 -8.36 2.78
CA GLY A 230 5.69 -7.11 2.91
C GLY A 230 6.11 -6.84 4.36
N ILE A 231 7.26 -6.20 4.51
CA ILE A 231 7.81 -5.84 5.81
C ILE A 231 7.33 -4.43 6.17
N PHE A 232 7.00 -4.22 7.44
CA PHE A 232 6.72 -2.91 8.00
C PHE A 232 7.70 -2.60 9.14
N MET A 233 8.30 -1.41 9.09
CA MET A 233 9.18 -0.86 10.14
C MET A 233 8.63 0.51 10.54
N LEU A 234 8.53 0.76 11.85
CA LEU A 234 8.05 2.05 12.35
C LEU A 234 9.20 3.08 12.48
N ALA A 235 10.38 2.63 12.80
CA ALA A 235 11.55 3.50 12.99
C ALA A 235 12.83 2.84 12.39
N PRO A 236 13.37 3.37 11.28
CA PRO A 236 12.79 4.41 10.43
C PRO A 236 11.53 3.90 9.72
N PHE A 237 10.58 4.81 9.46
CA PHE A 237 9.33 4.41 8.82
C PHE A 237 9.60 3.89 7.41
N ALA A 238 9.28 2.62 7.19
CA ALA A 238 9.33 1.99 5.87
C ALA A 238 8.31 0.86 5.79
N SER A 239 7.60 0.76 4.68
CA SER A 239 6.65 -0.31 4.44
C SER A 239 6.78 -0.86 3.03
N MET A 240 6.94 -2.17 2.93
CA MET A 240 7.08 -2.87 1.65
C MET A 240 5.77 -3.53 1.25
N GLY A 241 5.55 -3.62 -0.07
CA GLY A 241 4.49 -4.42 -0.64
C GLY A 241 4.75 -5.92 -0.51
N GLY A 242 3.72 -6.71 -0.70
CA GLY A 242 3.84 -8.14 -0.88
C GLY A 242 4.47 -8.47 -2.24
N SER A 243 5.34 -9.47 -2.30
CA SER A 243 5.92 -9.92 -3.57
C SER A 243 4.96 -10.82 -4.35
N GLY A 244 5.19 -10.99 -5.66
CA GLY A 244 4.34 -11.79 -6.52
C GLY A 244 4.47 -13.30 -6.29
N GLY A 245 3.41 -14.05 -6.58
CA GLY A 245 3.40 -15.52 -6.60
C GLY A 245 4.05 -16.08 -7.86
N ALA A 246 4.72 -17.22 -7.75
CA ALA A 246 5.26 -17.95 -8.88
C ALA A 246 4.18 -18.70 -9.66
N SER A 247 4.41 -18.94 -10.93
CA SER A 247 3.54 -19.79 -11.74
C SER A 247 3.78 -21.28 -11.51
N ASN A 248 2.78 -22.10 -11.77
CA ASN A 248 2.88 -23.56 -11.64
C ASN A 248 2.27 -24.25 -12.86
N SER A 249 3.05 -25.15 -13.48
CA SER A 249 2.65 -25.85 -14.70
C SER A 249 1.82 -27.13 -14.46
N THR A 250 1.72 -27.59 -13.22
CA THR A 250 1.07 -28.85 -12.87
C THR A 250 -0.05 -28.71 -11.85
N THR A 251 -0.05 -27.65 -11.05
CA THR A 251 -1.03 -27.43 -9.97
C THR A 251 -1.44 -25.95 -9.88
N THR A 252 -1.94 -25.56 -8.73
CA THR A 252 -2.31 -24.16 -8.42
C THR A 252 -1.10 -23.23 -8.46
N GLY A 253 -1.24 -22.07 -9.11
CA GLY A 253 -0.25 -21.00 -9.07
C GLY A 253 -0.03 -20.46 -7.67
N GLY A 254 1.15 -19.88 -7.41
CA GLY A 254 1.49 -19.32 -6.12
C GLY A 254 0.63 -18.10 -5.76
N PHE A 255 0.33 -17.94 -4.48
CA PHE A 255 -0.38 -16.76 -3.97
C PHE A 255 0.55 -15.55 -3.95
N GLY A 256 0.01 -14.37 -4.15
CA GLY A 256 0.72 -13.11 -3.91
C GLY A 256 0.87 -12.86 -2.40
N GLY A 257 2.00 -12.24 -2.00
CA GLY A 257 2.23 -11.85 -0.61
C GLY A 257 1.35 -10.66 -0.18
N GLU A 258 1.05 -10.53 1.09
CA GLU A 258 0.33 -9.39 1.66
C GLU A 258 1.23 -8.16 1.76
N GLY A 259 0.68 -6.97 1.60
CA GLY A 259 1.38 -5.70 1.78
C GLY A 259 1.47 -5.28 3.24
N GLY A 260 2.58 -4.60 3.61
CA GLY A 260 2.71 -3.86 4.86
C GLY A 260 1.82 -2.61 4.86
N ILE A 261 1.81 -1.84 5.95
CA ILE A 261 0.97 -0.63 6.13
C ILE A 261 1.12 0.32 4.94
N GLY A 262 0.00 0.70 4.34
CA GLY A 262 -0.07 1.57 3.18
C GLY A 262 0.45 0.97 1.87
N SER A 263 1.02 -0.24 1.90
CA SER A 263 1.67 -0.86 0.75
C SER A 263 0.76 -1.87 0.06
N GLY A 264 0.98 -2.08 -1.25
CA GLY A 264 0.16 -2.94 -2.08
C GLY A 264 0.44 -4.43 -1.86
N GLY A 265 -0.57 -5.28 -2.08
CA GLY A 265 -0.43 -6.74 -2.13
C GLY A 265 0.15 -7.25 -3.45
N GLY A 266 0.86 -8.36 -3.43
CA GLY A 266 1.45 -9.01 -4.60
C GLY A 266 0.40 -9.66 -5.51
N GLY A 267 0.70 -9.78 -6.81
CA GLY A 267 -0.13 -10.52 -7.76
C GLY A 267 0.04 -12.04 -7.63
N GLY A 268 -1.01 -12.82 -7.88
CA GLY A 268 -0.97 -14.28 -7.91
C GLY A 268 -0.35 -14.82 -9.21
N GLY A 269 0.34 -15.96 -9.14
CA GLY A 269 0.95 -16.66 -10.27
C GLY A 269 -0.09 -17.45 -11.09
N ALA A 270 0.18 -17.69 -12.37
CA ALA A 270 -0.66 -18.54 -13.22
C ALA A 270 -0.62 -20.00 -12.79
N GLY A 271 -1.74 -20.72 -12.95
CA GLY A 271 -1.86 -22.15 -12.67
C GLY A 271 -2.46 -22.93 -13.83
N THR A 272 -2.45 -24.27 -13.75
CA THR A 272 -2.88 -25.17 -14.82
C THR A 272 -4.06 -26.04 -14.39
N SER A 273 -5.18 -26.02 -15.14
CA SER A 273 -6.41 -26.73 -14.81
C SER A 273 -6.38 -28.23 -15.13
N GLY A 274 -5.49 -28.67 -16.01
CA GLY A 274 -5.43 -30.08 -16.46
C GLY A 274 -5.19 -31.09 -15.35
N THR A 275 -4.69 -30.65 -14.20
CA THR A 275 -4.46 -31.47 -12.99
C THR A 275 -5.27 -30.97 -11.81
N GLY A 276 -6.34 -30.18 -12.05
CA GLY A 276 -7.19 -29.61 -10.99
C GLY A 276 -6.65 -28.34 -10.34
N GLY A 277 -5.53 -27.78 -10.84
CA GLY A 277 -4.98 -26.53 -10.32
C GLY A 277 -5.71 -25.29 -10.88
N VAL A 278 -5.62 -24.21 -10.17
CA VAL A 278 -6.15 -22.88 -10.55
C VAL A 278 -5.04 -21.82 -10.47
N GLY A 279 -5.29 -20.64 -11.03
CA GLY A 279 -4.43 -19.48 -10.78
C GLY A 279 -4.34 -19.15 -9.29
N GLY A 280 -3.19 -18.65 -8.83
CA GLY A 280 -3.00 -18.20 -7.47
C GLY A 280 -3.81 -16.93 -7.18
N THR A 281 -4.25 -16.74 -5.94
CA THR A 281 -4.91 -15.47 -5.53
C THR A 281 -3.87 -14.38 -5.35
N GLY A 282 -4.28 -13.13 -5.59
CA GLY A 282 -3.48 -11.95 -5.20
C GLY A 282 -3.43 -11.78 -3.68
N GLY A 283 -2.39 -11.12 -3.20
CA GLY A 283 -2.24 -10.73 -1.80
C GLY A 283 -3.09 -9.54 -1.43
N ARG A 284 -3.44 -9.42 -0.15
CA ARG A 284 -4.14 -8.25 0.37
C ARG A 284 -3.19 -7.05 0.47
N GLY A 285 -3.69 -5.83 0.23
CA GLY A 285 -2.99 -4.58 0.56
C GLY A 285 -3.02 -4.27 2.05
N GLY A 286 -2.03 -3.53 2.53
CA GLY A 286 -1.97 -3.12 3.93
C GLY A 286 -2.93 -1.98 4.26
N ASN A 287 -3.39 -1.92 5.50
CA ASN A 287 -4.22 -0.82 5.98
C ASN A 287 -3.45 0.50 5.96
N GLY A 288 -4.17 1.62 5.95
CA GLY A 288 -3.61 2.95 6.14
C GLY A 288 -3.10 3.19 7.57
N LEU A 289 -2.59 4.40 7.78
CA LEU A 289 -2.07 4.85 9.07
C LEU A 289 -2.30 6.35 9.22
N CYS A 290 -2.56 6.80 10.46
CA CYS A 290 -2.48 8.22 10.79
C CYS A 290 -1.61 8.43 12.02
N ILE A 291 -0.72 9.42 11.99
CA ILE A 291 0.11 9.84 13.11
C ILE A 291 -0.17 11.31 13.36
N ILE A 292 -0.54 11.65 14.59
CA ILE A 292 -0.72 13.04 15.02
C ILE A 292 0.27 13.32 16.13
N THR A 293 1.14 14.29 15.89
CA THR A 293 2.15 14.75 16.83
C THR A 293 1.90 16.21 17.17
N CYS A 294 2.01 16.56 18.43
CA CYS A 294 1.81 17.94 18.89
C CYS A 294 2.82 18.33 19.98
N TRP A 295 3.18 19.62 20.04
CA TRP A 295 4.14 20.20 20.99
C TRP A 295 3.87 21.67 21.29
#